data_5b646b38f125fc227204030ef1b0a775
#
_entry.id   5b646b38f125fc227204030ef1b0a775
#
_cell.length_a   1.000
_cell.length_b   1.000
_cell.length_c   1.000
_cell.angle_alpha   90.00
_cell.angle_beta   90.00
_cell.angle_gamma   90.00
#
_symmetry.space_group_name_H-M   'P 1'
#
loop_
_entity.id
_entity.type
_entity.pdbx_description
1 polymer ?
#
loop_
_entity_poly.entity_id
_entity_poly.type
_entity_poly.pdbx_seq_one_letter_code
_entity_poly.pdbx_strand_id
1 'polypeptide(L)'
;MEFRCRLASPNGEIVEGVYVADTEARLRHELEEKGLFVLSLQPKHAIAGVSLQLPQRKGINTREFLVFNQELATLHKAGMPLVQSLDLLKRRVTAPAFRRVLDDVHDKVRSGTALSDAFEAHQGLFPRVYTASLLAGERSGNLDAMLRRYVEYTKIIATVKRKTVSALVYPAILISLALVLVTIIVLKVVPAFADFYGTFGAELPIATRAIVAFSEFLRSQFPLVIGVLIASIVAIVAWVRQPGQQARFDHLILGLPMLGNVAKKFATSQMARTLATLLGGGLPLVNALDIAAKSIGNQYMARQLDVVSARVREGESFAAALEARHVFPEVAVKMAEVGESTGALQDMLNTVADFYDEEISTTMDRFVTLVEPVLLVVMGIVIAGLLLALYMPLFQLSSVLAG
;
A
#
# COMPACT_ATOMS: atom_id res chain seq x y z
N MET A 1 -28.06 -13.53 -23.45
CA MET A 1 -27.75 -13.91 -22.05
C MET A 1 -26.57 -14.86 -22.04
N GLU A 2 -25.71 -14.81 -20.99
CA GLU A 2 -24.61 -15.76 -20.85
C GLU A 2 -25.07 -16.98 -20.04
N PHE A 3 -24.75 -18.17 -20.52
CA PHE A 3 -25.08 -19.42 -19.86
C PHE A 3 -23.79 -20.21 -19.59
N ARG A 4 -23.61 -20.70 -18.35
CA ARG A 4 -22.55 -21.66 -18.02
C ARG A 4 -23.08 -23.07 -18.32
N CYS A 5 -22.43 -23.76 -19.23
CA CYS A 5 -22.83 -25.09 -19.67
C CYS A 5 -21.77 -26.11 -19.27
N ARG A 6 -22.22 -27.26 -18.77
CA ARG A 6 -21.42 -28.49 -18.71
C ARG A 6 -21.94 -29.43 -19.79
N LEU A 7 -21.06 -29.82 -20.69
CA LEU A 7 -21.36 -30.56 -21.89
C LEU A 7 -20.59 -31.87 -21.86
N ALA A 8 -21.19 -32.95 -22.34
CA ALA A 8 -20.47 -34.21 -22.59
C ALA A 8 -20.30 -34.36 -24.10
N SER A 9 -19.08 -34.70 -24.54
CA SER A 9 -18.82 -35.06 -25.91
C SER A 9 -19.25 -36.54 -26.15
N PRO A 10 -19.45 -36.99 -27.39
CA PRO A 10 -19.78 -38.38 -27.70
C PRO A 10 -18.74 -39.39 -27.18
N ASN A 11 -17.54 -38.93 -26.91
CA ASN A 11 -16.45 -39.75 -26.36
C ASN A 11 -16.43 -39.81 -24.81
N GLY A 12 -17.42 -39.19 -24.12
CA GLY A 12 -17.52 -39.19 -22.66
C GLY A 12 -16.68 -38.13 -21.96
N GLU A 13 -16.02 -37.19 -22.68
CA GLU A 13 -15.25 -36.12 -22.10
C GLU A 13 -16.17 -34.96 -21.69
N ILE A 14 -16.01 -34.45 -20.46
CA ILE A 14 -16.82 -33.33 -19.93
C ILE A 14 -16.10 -32.01 -20.20
N VAL A 15 -16.73 -31.12 -20.95
CA VAL A 15 -16.23 -29.78 -21.27
C VAL A 15 -17.11 -28.73 -20.58
N GLU A 16 -16.51 -27.81 -19.83
CA GLU A 16 -17.20 -26.67 -19.26
C GLU A 16 -16.89 -25.41 -20.08
N GLY A 17 -17.94 -24.65 -20.45
CA GLY A 17 -17.80 -23.44 -21.24
C GLY A 17 -18.90 -22.44 -20.93
N VAL A 18 -18.65 -21.17 -21.30
CA VAL A 18 -19.65 -20.10 -21.25
C VAL A 18 -20.10 -19.80 -22.68
N TYR A 19 -21.41 -19.91 -22.92
CA TYR A 19 -22.03 -19.66 -24.21
C TYR A 19 -23.02 -18.52 -24.14
N VAL A 20 -23.15 -17.75 -25.23
CA VAL A 20 -24.06 -16.61 -25.33
C VAL A 20 -25.23 -17.00 -26.21
N ALA A 21 -26.45 -16.91 -25.69
CA ALA A 21 -27.67 -17.14 -26.46
C ALA A 21 -28.81 -16.27 -25.94
N ASP A 22 -29.82 -16.07 -26.78
CA ASP A 22 -30.98 -15.26 -26.42
C ASP A 22 -31.92 -16.00 -25.44
N THR A 23 -32.03 -17.33 -25.60
CA THR A 23 -32.86 -18.21 -24.74
C THR A 23 -32.15 -19.55 -24.45
N GLU A 24 -32.48 -20.15 -23.31
CA GLU A 24 -31.95 -21.44 -22.90
C GLU A 24 -32.32 -22.57 -23.91
N ALA A 25 -33.55 -22.55 -24.41
CA ALA A 25 -34.04 -23.56 -25.36
C ALA A 25 -33.25 -23.53 -26.69
N ARG A 26 -32.93 -22.33 -27.18
CA ARG A 26 -32.16 -22.16 -28.41
C ARG A 26 -30.71 -22.63 -28.23
N LEU A 27 -30.11 -22.30 -27.09
CA LEU A 27 -28.76 -22.77 -26.81
C LEU A 27 -28.66 -24.28 -26.69
N ARG A 28 -29.63 -24.92 -26.04
CA ARG A 28 -29.70 -26.36 -25.90
C ARG A 28 -29.77 -27.03 -27.28
N HIS A 29 -30.66 -26.54 -28.15
CA HIS A 29 -30.83 -27.09 -29.51
C HIS A 29 -29.54 -26.95 -30.35
N GLU A 30 -28.90 -25.76 -30.28
CA GLU A 30 -27.64 -25.54 -31.01
C GLU A 30 -26.46 -26.39 -30.50
N LEU A 31 -26.42 -26.73 -29.23
CA LEU A 31 -25.39 -27.59 -28.65
C LEU A 31 -25.66 -29.08 -28.96
N GLU A 32 -26.93 -29.48 -28.98
CA GLU A 32 -27.34 -30.85 -29.37
C GLU A 32 -27.12 -31.10 -30.87
N GLU A 33 -27.36 -30.09 -31.74
CA GLU A 33 -27.02 -30.17 -33.17
C GLU A 33 -25.51 -30.36 -33.42
N LYS A 34 -24.67 -29.81 -32.53
CA LYS A 34 -23.21 -29.98 -32.57
C LYS A 34 -22.76 -31.32 -31.97
N GLY A 35 -23.68 -32.20 -31.60
CA GLY A 35 -23.39 -33.51 -31.04
C GLY A 35 -22.91 -33.50 -29.58
N LEU A 36 -23.20 -32.44 -28.86
CA LEU A 36 -22.80 -32.27 -27.45
C LEU A 36 -24.04 -32.48 -26.54
N PHE A 37 -23.90 -33.37 -25.55
CA PHE A 37 -24.97 -33.61 -24.58
C PHE A 37 -24.90 -32.58 -23.43
N VAL A 38 -25.97 -31.82 -23.20
CA VAL A 38 -26.05 -30.81 -22.16
C VAL A 38 -26.33 -31.50 -20.82
N LEU A 39 -25.32 -31.52 -19.94
CA LEU A 39 -25.42 -32.11 -18.60
C LEU A 39 -25.99 -31.07 -17.60
N SER A 40 -25.63 -29.82 -17.73
CA SER A 40 -26.14 -28.73 -16.89
C SER A 40 -26.06 -27.40 -17.67
N LEU A 41 -27.14 -26.60 -17.57
CA LEU A 41 -27.25 -25.30 -18.18
C LEU A 41 -27.79 -24.34 -17.12
N GLN A 42 -26.94 -23.42 -16.70
CA GLN A 42 -27.27 -22.42 -15.69
C GLN A 42 -27.15 -21.01 -16.27
N PRO A 43 -28.23 -20.20 -16.21
CA PRO A 43 -28.11 -18.81 -16.59
C PRO A 43 -27.17 -18.11 -15.60
N LYS A 44 -26.17 -17.44 -16.14
CA LYS A 44 -25.29 -16.58 -15.34
C LYS A 44 -26.08 -15.32 -15.01
N HIS A 45 -26.90 -15.39 -13.93
CA HIS A 45 -27.56 -14.20 -13.42
C HIS A 45 -26.48 -13.17 -13.07
N ALA A 46 -26.33 -12.15 -13.88
CA ALA A 46 -25.70 -10.91 -13.46
C ALA A 46 -26.61 -10.34 -12.36
N ILE A 47 -26.23 -10.54 -11.10
CA ILE A 47 -26.73 -9.69 -10.02
C ILE A 47 -26.33 -8.29 -10.46
N ALA A 48 -27.36 -7.52 -10.86
CA ALA A 48 -27.18 -6.17 -11.34
C ALA A 48 -26.35 -5.39 -10.30
N GLY A 49 -25.18 -4.96 -10.71
CA GLY A 49 -24.59 -3.77 -10.18
C GLY A 49 -23.40 -3.86 -9.25
N VAL A 50 -22.79 -4.99 -8.93
CA VAL A 50 -21.42 -4.96 -8.37
C VAL A 50 -20.67 -6.20 -8.85
N SER A 51 -20.06 -6.15 -10.01
CA SER A 51 -18.88 -6.95 -10.24
C SER A 51 -17.81 -6.38 -9.33
N LEU A 52 -17.66 -6.92 -8.13
CA LEU A 52 -16.43 -6.85 -7.37
C LEU A 52 -15.40 -7.64 -8.20
N GLN A 53 -14.97 -7.06 -9.31
CA GLN A 53 -13.67 -7.36 -9.87
C GLN A 53 -12.70 -6.88 -8.78
N LEU A 54 -12.41 -7.77 -7.85
CA LEU A 54 -11.20 -7.65 -7.04
C LEU A 54 -10.11 -7.30 -8.07
N PRO A 55 -9.45 -6.15 -7.95
CA PRO A 55 -8.43 -5.79 -8.90
C PRO A 55 -7.44 -6.95 -8.87
N GLN A 56 -7.43 -7.76 -9.94
CA GLN A 56 -6.35 -8.71 -10.14
C GLN A 56 -5.09 -7.85 -10.01
N ARG A 57 -4.30 -8.09 -8.97
CA ARG A 57 -3.04 -7.41 -8.77
C ARG A 57 -2.26 -7.54 -10.07
N LYS A 58 -2.29 -6.48 -10.89
CA LYS A 58 -1.55 -6.38 -12.15
C LYS A 58 -0.03 -6.30 -11.90
N GLY A 59 0.45 -6.71 -10.75
CA GLY A 59 1.85 -6.60 -10.35
C GLY A 59 2.50 -7.99 -10.25
N ILE A 60 3.73 -8.04 -10.68
CA ILE A 60 4.63 -9.17 -10.46
C ILE A 60 4.91 -9.25 -8.95
N ASN A 61 4.94 -10.48 -8.40
CA ASN A 61 5.29 -10.68 -6.99
C ASN A 61 6.72 -10.17 -6.74
N THR A 62 6.85 -9.18 -5.87
CA THR A 62 8.13 -8.54 -5.55
C THR A 62 9.19 -9.55 -5.09
N ARG A 63 8.79 -10.59 -4.35
CA ARG A 63 9.73 -11.62 -3.89
C ARG A 63 10.27 -12.45 -5.05
N GLU A 64 9.40 -12.90 -5.96
CA GLU A 64 9.79 -13.69 -7.14
C GLU A 64 10.67 -12.85 -8.09
N PHE A 65 10.31 -11.57 -8.25
CA PHE A 65 11.09 -10.63 -9.04
C PHE A 65 12.49 -10.37 -8.45
N LEU A 66 12.61 -10.26 -7.13
CA LEU A 66 13.90 -10.11 -6.46
C LEU A 66 14.78 -11.35 -6.64
N VAL A 67 14.20 -12.55 -6.47
CA VAL A 67 14.93 -13.81 -6.67
C VAL A 67 15.41 -13.92 -8.12
N PHE A 68 14.55 -13.62 -9.09
CA PHE A 68 14.92 -13.57 -10.50
C PHE A 68 16.14 -12.65 -10.75
N ASN A 69 16.11 -11.41 -10.24
CA ASN A 69 17.20 -10.47 -10.43
C ASN A 69 18.50 -10.90 -9.73
N GLN A 70 18.40 -11.53 -8.56
CA GLN A 70 19.55 -12.04 -7.83
C GLN A 70 20.21 -13.22 -8.58
N GLU A 71 19.39 -14.12 -9.13
CA GLU A 71 19.89 -15.23 -9.95
C GLU A 71 20.47 -14.73 -11.26
N LEU A 72 19.82 -13.75 -11.93
CA LEU A 72 20.33 -13.14 -13.17
C LEU A 72 21.71 -12.49 -12.95
N ALA A 73 21.85 -11.70 -11.88
CA ALA A 73 23.13 -11.09 -11.51
C ALA A 73 24.21 -12.14 -11.24
N THR A 74 23.85 -13.25 -10.62
CA THR A 74 24.78 -14.34 -10.29
C THR A 74 25.23 -15.08 -11.53
N LEU A 75 24.31 -15.43 -12.44
CA LEU A 75 24.62 -16.10 -13.70
C LEU A 75 25.49 -15.23 -14.62
N HIS A 76 25.14 -13.95 -14.72
CA HIS A 76 25.92 -13.00 -15.52
C HIS A 76 27.34 -12.78 -14.96
N LYS A 77 27.48 -12.68 -13.63
CA LYS A 77 28.79 -12.63 -12.98
C LYS A 77 29.65 -13.88 -13.24
N ALA A 78 28.98 -15.04 -13.35
CA ALA A 78 29.64 -16.30 -13.69
C ALA A 78 30.02 -16.40 -15.18
N GLY A 79 29.77 -15.37 -15.99
CA GLY A 79 30.10 -15.32 -17.41
C GLY A 79 29.07 -15.97 -18.33
N MET A 80 27.88 -16.35 -17.80
CA MET A 80 26.83 -16.91 -18.64
C MET A 80 26.23 -15.82 -19.55
N PRO A 81 26.09 -16.09 -20.88
CA PRO A 81 25.45 -15.14 -21.79
C PRO A 81 24.02 -14.77 -21.34
N LEU A 82 23.67 -13.51 -21.53
CA LEU A 82 22.39 -12.94 -21.05
C LEU A 82 21.17 -13.72 -21.56
N VAL A 83 21.15 -14.07 -22.86
CA VAL A 83 20.05 -14.85 -23.47
C VAL A 83 19.88 -16.22 -22.81
N GLN A 84 21.00 -16.91 -22.53
CA GLN A 84 20.98 -18.21 -21.86
C GLN A 84 20.50 -18.10 -20.41
N SER A 85 20.94 -17.04 -19.70
CA SER A 85 20.50 -16.75 -18.34
C SER A 85 18.97 -16.50 -18.29
N LEU A 86 18.44 -15.72 -19.23
CA LEU A 86 17.00 -15.47 -19.34
C LEU A 86 16.21 -16.77 -19.65
N ASP A 87 16.70 -17.60 -20.58
CA ASP A 87 16.04 -18.89 -20.89
C ASP A 87 15.98 -19.84 -19.69
N LEU A 88 17.07 -19.91 -18.92
CA LEU A 88 17.10 -20.71 -17.70
C LEU A 88 16.11 -20.19 -16.65
N LEU A 89 16.11 -18.88 -16.42
CA LEU A 89 15.33 -18.25 -15.35
C LEU A 89 13.82 -18.23 -15.65
N LYS A 90 13.41 -17.99 -16.90
CA LYS A 90 11.97 -18.00 -17.26
C LYS A 90 11.29 -19.35 -17.00
N ARG A 91 12.03 -20.47 -17.06
CA ARG A 91 11.52 -21.81 -16.75
C ARG A 91 11.25 -22.00 -15.25
N ARG A 92 11.95 -21.26 -14.38
CA ARG A 92 11.84 -21.36 -12.90
C ARG A 92 10.73 -20.47 -12.34
N VAL A 93 10.29 -19.47 -13.09
CA VAL A 93 9.24 -18.54 -12.67
C VAL A 93 7.89 -19.27 -12.63
N THR A 94 7.22 -19.18 -11.48
CA THR A 94 5.94 -19.86 -11.25
C THR A 94 4.73 -19.01 -11.63
N ALA A 95 4.81 -17.69 -11.47
CA ALA A 95 3.71 -16.77 -11.80
C ALA A 95 3.48 -16.67 -13.32
N PRO A 96 2.30 -17.06 -13.83
CA PRO A 96 2.05 -17.10 -15.29
C PRO A 96 2.15 -15.71 -15.95
N ALA A 97 1.80 -14.66 -15.21
CA ALA A 97 1.91 -13.27 -15.71
C ALA A 97 3.37 -12.87 -15.89
N PHE A 98 4.25 -13.21 -14.94
CA PHE A 98 5.67 -12.88 -15.01
C PHE A 98 6.37 -13.74 -16.08
N ARG A 99 6.03 -15.01 -16.19
CA ARG A 99 6.59 -15.90 -17.23
C ARG A 99 6.32 -15.35 -18.63
N ARG A 100 5.08 -14.94 -18.94
CA ARG A 100 4.74 -14.33 -20.25
C ARG A 100 5.57 -13.10 -20.56
N VAL A 101 5.82 -12.26 -19.55
CA VAL A 101 6.68 -11.08 -19.71
C VAL A 101 8.12 -11.49 -19.99
N LEU A 102 8.66 -12.50 -19.28
CA LEU A 102 10.01 -12.98 -19.49
C LEU A 102 10.19 -13.70 -20.84
N ASP A 103 9.15 -14.36 -21.34
CA ASP A 103 9.17 -14.93 -22.70
C ASP A 103 9.32 -13.83 -23.76
N ASP A 104 8.54 -12.73 -23.66
CA ASP A 104 8.65 -11.59 -24.58
C ASP A 104 10.01 -10.87 -24.44
N VAL A 105 10.48 -10.65 -23.21
CA VAL A 105 11.79 -10.04 -22.93
C VAL A 105 12.92 -10.90 -23.51
N HIS A 106 12.88 -12.23 -23.29
CA HIS A 106 13.86 -13.17 -23.85
C HIS A 106 13.91 -13.08 -25.38
N ASP A 107 12.75 -13.09 -26.06
CA ASP A 107 12.67 -13.04 -27.52
C ASP A 107 13.17 -11.71 -28.08
N LYS A 108 12.87 -10.58 -27.43
CA LYS A 108 13.41 -9.26 -27.78
C LYS A 108 14.92 -9.20 -27.60
N VAL A 109 15.45 -9.66 -26.47
CA VAL A 109 16.91 -9.67 -26.23
C VAL A 109 17.62 -10.60 -27.20
N ARG A 110 17.03 -11.76 -27.52
CA ARG A 110 17.57 -12.67 -28.53
C ARG A 110 17.61 -12.05 -29.93
N SER A 111 16.67 -11.15 -30.25
CA SER A 111 16.64 -10.38 -31.51
C SER A 111 17.56 -9.17 -31.51
N GLY A 112 18.31 -8.91 -30.42
CA GLY A 112 19.28 -7.80 -30.31
C GLY A 112 18.75 -6.54 -29.63
N THR A 113 17.53 -6.55 -29.09
CA THR A 113 17.03 -5.42 -28.30
C THR A 113 17.77 -5.37 -26.94
N ALA A 114 18.09 -4.17 -26.47
CA ALA A 114 18.69 -3.99 -25.14
C ALA A 114 17.75 -4.52 -24.03
N LEU A 115 18.32 -5.09 -22.97
CA LEU A 115 17.53 -5.64 -21.85
C LEU A 115 16.67 -4.55 -21.18
N SER A 116 17.23 -3.35 -21.00
CA SER A 116 16.52 -2.19 -20.47
C SER A 116 15.29 -1.84 -21.29
N ASP A 117 15.42 -1.79 -22.62
CA ASP A 117 14.32 -1.46 -23.54
C ASP A 117 13.27 -2.58 -23.56
N ALA A 118 13.71 -3.85 -23.52
CA ALA A 118 12.83 -5.00 -23.49
C ALA A 118 11.92 -4.99 -22.24
N PHE A 119 12.47 -4.64 -21.07
CA PHE A 119 11.68 -4.49 -19.84
C PHE A 119 10.85 -3.19 -19.82
N GLU A 120 11.34 -2.09 -20.40
CA GLU A 120 10.61 -0.83 -20.45
C GLU A 120 9.38 -0.91 -21.35
N ALA A 121 9.38 -1.76 -22.36
CA ALA A 121 8.20 -2.05 -23.18
C ALA A 121 6.98 -2.54 -22.36
N HIS A 122 7.21 -3.11 -21.18
CA HIS A 122 6.19 -3.53 -20.23
C HIS A 122 5.90 -2.45 -19.17
N GLN A 123 5.64 -1.22 -19.61
CA GLN A 123 5.38 -0.06 -18.73
C GLN A 123 4.33 -0.36 -17.66
N GLY A 124 4.62 0.06 -16.42
CA GLY A 124 3.72 -0.10 -15.27
C GLY A 124 3.83 -1.44 -14.54
N LEU A 125 4.53 -2.45 -15.09
CA LEU A 125 4.82 -3.70 -14.40
C LEU A 125 6.11 -3.63 -13.58
N PHE A 126 7.09 -2.86 -14.05
CA PHE A 126 8.41 -2.71 -13.42
C PHE A 126 8.63 -1.28 -12.93
N PRO A 127 9.31 -1.11 -11.78
CA PRO A 127 9.71 0.22 -11.31
C PRO A 127 10.69 0.87 -12.29
N ARG A 128 10.56 2.18 -12.50
CA ARG A 128 11.47 2.93 -13.38
C ARG A 128 12.95 2.88 -12.93
N VAL A 129 13.16 2.76 -11.60
CA VAL A 129 14.51 2.56 -11.05
C VAL A 129 15.13 1.27 -11.58
N TYR A 130 14.36 0.22 -11.81
CA TYR A 130 14.83 -1.04 -12.37
C TYR A 130 15.30 -0.89 -13.80
N THR A 131 14.46 -0.37 -14.70
CA THR A 131 14.83 -0.19 -16.11
C THR A 131 16.01 0.77 -16.28
N ALA A 132 16.06 1.82 -15.46
CA ALA A 132 17.20 2.73 -15.42
C ALA A 132 18.48 2.07 -14.90
N SER A 133 18.40 1.19 -13.92
CA SER A 133 19.56 0.42 -13.43
C SER A 133 20.08 -0.54 -14.49
N LEU A 134 19.17 -1.18 -15.26
CA LEU A 134 19.56 -2.01 -16.40
C LEU A 134 20.28 -1.17 -17.46
N LEU A 135 19.71 -0.03 -17.86
CA LEU A 135 20.31 0.88 -18.84
C LEU A 135 21.72 1.35 -18.41
N ALA A 136 21.88 1.70 -17.12
CA ALA A 136 23.17 2.06 -16.57
C ALA A 136 24.18 0.90 -16.66
N GLY A 137 23.73 -0.32 -16.29
CA GLY A 137 24.55 -1.52 -16.35
C GLY A 137 24.97 -1.91 -17.76
N GLU A 138 24.05 -1.78 -18.73
CA GLU A 138 24.34 -2.03 -20.15
C GLU A 138 25.34 -1.04 -20.71
N ARG A 139 25.18 0.26 -20.44
CA ARG A 139 26.09 1.32 -20.93
C ARG A 139 27.46 1.25 -20.31
N SER A 140 27.56 0.85 -19.05
CA SER A 140 28.84 0.73 -18.33
C SER A 140 29.52 -0.64 -18.52
N GLY A 141 28.84 -1.62 -19.12
CA GLY A 141 29.31 -3.02 -19.20
C GLY A 141 29.29 -3.76 -17.85
N ASN A 142 28.65 -3.20 -16.81
CA ASN A 142 28.62 -3.73 -15.44
C ASN A 142 27.19 -4.13 -15.00
N LEU A 143 26.49 -4.87 -15.84
CA LEU A 143 25.10 -5.25 -15.61
C LEU A 143 24.90 -6.03 -14.29
N ASP A 144 25.82 -6.94 -13.96
CA ASP A 144 25.77 -7.73 -12.72
C ASP A 144 25.89 -6.86 -11.46
N ALA A 145 26.77 -5.85 -11.48
CA ALA A 145 26.91 -4.91 -10.37
C ALA A 145 25.64 -4.06 -10.19
N MET A 146 25.04 -3.59 -11.29
CA MET A 146 23.81 -2.82 -11.26
C MET A 146 22.61 -3.63 -10.78
N LEU A 147 22.49 -4.87 -11.24
CA LEU A 147 21.43 -5.78 -10.75
C LEU A 147 21.57 -6.05 -9.26
N ARG A 148 22.77 -6.28 -8.74
CA ARG A 148 23.01 -6.44 -7.30
C ARG A 148 22.63 -5.19 -6.50
N ARG A 149 23.05 -4.00 -6.96
CA ARG A 149 22.68 -2.72 -6.32
C ARG A 149 21.15 -2.54 -6.29
N TYR A 150 20.48 -2.85 -7.38
CA TYR A 150 19.03 -2.78 -7.44
C TYR A 150 18.35 -3.78 -6.47
N VAL A 151 18.87 -5.00 -6.39
CA VAL A 151 18.37 -6.01 -5.43
C VAL A 151 18.56 -5.53 -4.00
N GLU A 152 19.71 -4.98 -3.65
CA GLU A 152 20.01 -4.41 -2.34
C GLU A 152 19.08 -3.24 -2.03
N TYR A 153 18.97 -2.27 -2.93
CA TYR A 153 18.01 -1.17 -2.87
C TYR A 153 16.60 -1.65 -2.54
N THR A 154 16.10 -2.62 -3.30
CA THR A 154 14.73 -3.10 -3.13
C THR A 154 14.56 -3.87 -1.82
N LYS A 155 15.56 -4.63 -1.37
CA LYS A 155 15.55 -5.32 -0.06
C LYS A 155 15.48 -4.32 1.10
N ILE A 156 16.26 -3.24 1.05
CA ILE A 156 16.26 -2.19 2.08
C ILE A 156 14.89 -1.52 2.14
N ILE A 157 14.38 -1.03 1.01
CA ILE A 157 13.05 -0.39 0.94
C ILE A 157 11.94 -1.33 1.45
N ALA A 158 11.96 -2.60 1.04
CA ALA A 158 11.00 -3.58 1.51
C ALA A 158 11.11 -3.84 3.02
N THR A 159 12.33 -3.85 3.56
CA THR A 159 12.57 -4.07 5.00
C THR A 159 12.09 -2.88 5.83
N VAL A 160 12.42 -1.64 5.45
CA VAL A 160 11.93 -0.42 6.12
C VAL A 160 10.41 -0.38 6.10
N LYS A 161 9.80 -0.59 4.94
CA LYS A 161 8.34 -0.64 4.80
C LYS A 161 7.71 -1.72 5.69
N ARG A 162 8.28 -2.93 5.70
CA ARG A 162 7.79 -4.04 6.52
C ARG A 162 7.90 -3.73 8.01
N LYS A 163 9.03 -3.18 8.47
CA LYS A 163 9.23 -2.77 9.86
C LYS A 163 8.18 -1.74 10.27
N THR A 164 7.98 -0.69 9.46
CA THR A 164 6.98 0.36 9.72
C THR A 164 5.57 -0.21 9.81
N VAL A 165 5.15 -1.06 8.87
CA VAL A 165 3.82 -1.69 8.89
C VAL A 165 3.67 -2.63 10.09
N SER A 166 4.68 -3.46 10.38
CA SER A 166 4.64 -4.38 11.52
C SER A 166 4.54 -3.66 12.86
N ALA A 167 5.21 -2.51 13.01
CA ALA A 167 5.14 -1.70 14.22
C ALA A 167 3.71 -1.18 14.49
N LEU A 168 2.91 -0.96 13.44
CA LEU A 168 1.52 -0.48 13.57
C LEU A 168 0.51 -1.60 13.88
N VAL A 169 0.87 -2.87 13.73
CA VAL A 169 -0.06 -4.01 13.97
C VAL A 169 -0.49 -4.08 15.44
N TYR A 170 0.46 -3.97 16.37
CA TYR A 170 0.16 -4.03 17.80
C TYR A 170 -0.79 -2.89 18.25
N PRO A 171 -0.54 -1.61 17.96
CA PRO A 171 -1.47 -0.53 18.23
C PRO A 171 -2.86 -0.75 17.62
N ALA A 172 -2.92 -1.23 16.38
CA ALA A 172 -4.19 -1.48 15.70
C ALA A 172 -5.02 -2.57 16.41
N ILE A 173 -4.39 -3.65 16.89
CA ILE A 173 -5.04 -4.70 17.66
C ILE A 173 -5.57 -4.14 18.99
N LEU A 174 -4.75 -3.39 19.73
CA LEU A 174 -5.17 -2.79 21.00
C LEU A 174 -6.33 -1.82 20.84
N ILE A 175 -6.26 -0.92 19.88
CA ILE A 175 -7.35 0.03 19.58
C ILE A 175 -8.62 -0.72 19.19
N SER A 176 -8.50 -1.75 18.35
CA SER A 176 -9.65 -2.57 17.95
C SER A 176 -10.30 -3.27 19.14
N LEU A 177 -9.49 -3.84 20.05
CA LEU A 177 -10.00 -4.51 21.26
C LEU A 177 -10.67 -3.52 22.20
N ALA A 178 -10.07 -2.34 22.41
CA ALA A 178 -10.64 -1.27 23.20
C ALA A 178 -11.99 -0.80 22.63
N LEU A 179 -12.07 -0.62 21.31
CA LEU A 179 -13.30 -0.22 20.63
C LEU A 179 -14.40 -1.27 20.77
N VAL A 180 -14.05 -2.56 20.65
CA VAL A 180 -15.00 -3.67 20.89
C VAL A 180 -15.51 -3.66 22.33
N LEU A 181 -14.62 -3.48 23.30
CA LEU A 181 -15.02 -3.41 24.72
C LEU A 181 -15.98 -2.25 24.99
N VAL A 182 -15.64 -1.04 24.53
CA VAL A 182 -16.52 0.13 24.67
C VAL A 182 -17.86 -0.10 23.98
N THR A 183 -17.85 -0.69 22.80
CA THR A 183 -19.08 -1.01 22.05
C THR A 183 -19.96 -1.99 22.83
N ILE A 184 -19.39 -3.03 23.42
CA ILE A 184 -20.15 -3.99 24.26
C ILE A 184 -20.77 -3.28 25.48
N ILE A 185 -19.98 -2.43 26.16
CA ILE A 185 -20.50 -1.69 27.31
C ILE A 185 -21.64 -0.77 26.90
N VAL A 186 -21.46 0.02 25.85
CA VAL A 186 -22.47 0.98 25.38
C VAL A 186 -23.71 0.28 24.86
N LEU A 187 -23.60 -0.81 24.10
CA LEU A 187 -24.77 -1.46 23.47
C LEU A 187 -25.48 -2.49 24.36
N LYS A 188 -24.82 -3.05 25.39
CA LYS A 188 -25.42 -4.08 26.25
C LYS A 188 -25.52 -3.66 27.71
N VAL A 189 -24.43 -3.14 28.29
CA VAL A 189 -24.38 -2.84 29.72
C VAL A 189 -25.19 -1.59 30.04
N VAL A 190 -24.98 -0.50 29.31
CA VAL A 190 -25.70 0.77 29.57
C VAL A 190 -27.21 0.62 29.45
N PRO A 191 -27.80 -0.02 28.42
CA PRO A 191 -29.26 -0.24 28.37
C PRO A 191 -29.81 -1.10 29.51
N ALA A 192 -29.09 -2.17 29.87
CA ALA A 192 -29.51 -3.05 30.97
C ALA A 192 -29.63 -2.28 32.31
N PHE A 193 -28.71 -1.35 32.56
CA PHE A 193 -28.78 -0.46 33.73
C PHE A 193 -29.89 0.56 33.58
N ALA A 194 -30.13 1.12 32.40
CA ALA A 194 -31.24 2.06 32.17
C ALA A 194 -32.59 1.41 32.43
N ASP A 195 -32.82 0.17 31.95
CA ASP A 195 -34.01 -0.63 32.20
C ASP A 195 -34.20 -0.91 33.71
N PHE A 196 -33.10 -1.28 34.40
CA PHE A 196 -33.09 -1.51 35.83
C PHE A 196 -33.56 -0.26 36.63
N TYR A 197 -32.97 0.92 36.32
CA TYR A 197 -33.38 2.16 36.98
C TYR A 197 -34.81 2.58 36.65
N GLY A 198 -35.28 2.31 35.44
CA GLY A 198 -36.67 2.57 35.02
C GLY A 198 -37.68 1.86 35.89
N THR A 199 -37.36 0.65 36.42
CA THR A 199 -38.27 -0.12 37.31
C THR A 199 -38.46 0.55 38.69
N PHE A 200 -37.53 1.41 39.12
CA PHE A 200 -37.63 2.11 40.41
C PHE A 200 -38.21 3.52 40.29
N GLY A 201 -38.62 3.95 39.09
CA GLY A 201 -39.21 5.30 38.88
C GLY A 201 -38.25 6.45 39.17
N ALA A 202 -36.95 6.18 39.26
CA ALA A 202 -35.94 7.18 39.57
C ALA A 202 -35.59 8.03 38.34
N GLU A 203 -35.57 9.36 38.53
CA GLU A 203 -35.02 10.25 37.49
C GLU A 203 -33.52 10.04 37.31
N LEU A 204 -33.13 9.74 36.07
CA LEU A 204 -31.72 9.56 35.71
C LEU A 204 -30.97 10.89 35.73
N PRO A 205 -29.80 10.97 36.36
CA PRO A 205 -28.91 12.14 36.24
C PRO A 205 -28.62 12.49 34.77
N ILE A 206 -28.32 13.77 34.50
CA ILE A 206 -28.09 14.28 33.15
C ILE A 206 -26.98 13.51 32.41
N ALA A 207 -25.91 13.18 33.13
CA ALA A 207 -24.78 12.42 32.55
C ALA A 207 -25.21 11.00 32.12
N THR A 208 -25.96 10.30 32.97
CA THR A 208 -26.51 8.96 32.68
C THR A 208 -27.51 9.00 31.51
N ARG A 209 -28.40 10.00 31.50
CA ARG A 209 -29.35 10.23 30.42
C ARG A 209 -28.67 10.45 29.08
N ALA A 210 -27.61 11.25 29.06
CA ALA A 210 -26.82 11.50 27.83
C ALA A 210 -26.16 10.21 27.29
N ILE A 211 -25.59 9.38 28.16
CA ILE A 211 -24.96 8.11 27.76
C ILE A 211 -26.01 7.11 27.27
N VAL A 212 -27.18 7.03 27.93
CA VAL A 212 -28.29 6.16 27.52
C VAL A 212 -28.82 6.62 26.16
N ALA A 213 -29.10 7.92 25.97
CA ALA A 213 -29.57 8.45 24.69
C ALA A 213 -28.54 8.20 23.54
N PHE A 214 -27.25 8.34 23.82
CA PHE A 214 -26.20 8.00 22.87
C PHE A 214 -26.19 6.50 22.55
N SER A 215 -26.37 5.63 23.54
CA SER A 215 -26.46 4.18 23.37
C SER A 215 -27.67 3.77 22.52
N GLU A 216 -28.85 4.35 22.80
CA GLU A 216 -30.07 4.12 22.02
C GLU A 216 -29.94 4.60 20.58
N PHE A 217 -29.35 5.76 20.37
CA PHE A 217 -29.02 6.29 19.03
C PHE A 217 -28.09 5.33 18.28
N LEU A 218 -26.99 4.88 18.91
CA LEU A 218 -26.10 3.91 18.29
C LEU A 218 -26.82 2.59 17.98
N ARG A 219 -27.66 2.10 18.87
CA ARG A 219 -28.37 0.83 18.71
C ARG A 219 -29.42 0.92 17.60
N SER A 220 -30.25 1.97 17.59
CA SER A 220 -31.31 2.16 16.59
C SER A 220 -30.75 2.46 15.19
N GLN A 221 -29.64 3.19 15.12
CA GLN A 221 -29.01 3.62 13.87
C GLN A 221 -27.73 2.84 13.53
N PHE A 222 -27.46 1.70 14.20
CA PHE A 222 -26.24 0.92 14.01
C PHE A 222 -25.93 0.60 12.55
N PRO A 223 -26.89 0.08 11.74
CA PRO A 223 -26.63 -0.17 10.32
C PRO A 223 -26.36 1.10 9.53
N LEU A 224 -27.00 2.21 9.89
CA LEU A 224 -26.78 3.50 9.25
C LEU A 224 -25.40 4.08 9.60
N VAL A 225 -24.98 4.00 10.86
CA VAL A 225 -23.66 4.45 11.31
C VAL A 225 -22.55 3.66 10.60
N ILE A 226 -22.68 2.34 10.50
CA ILE A 226 -21.73 1.51 9.72
C ILE A 226 -21.79 1.87 8.24
N GLY A 227 -22.97 2.05 7.67
CA GLY A 227 -23.15 2.45 6.27
C GLY A 227 -22.48 3.77 5.96
N VAL A 228 -22.67 4.79 6.81
CA VAL A 228 -22.03 6.11 6.68
C VAL A 228 -20.50 5.99 6.83
N LEU A 229 -20.01 5.19 7.77
CA LEU A 229 -18.59 4.97 7.97
C LEU A 229 -17.94 4.34 6.72
N ILE A 230 -18.55 3.27 6.21
CA ILE A 230 -18.07 2.60 4.99
C ILE A 230 -18.14 3.55 3.79
N ALA A 231 -19.27 4.25 3.62
CA ALA A 231 -19.44 5.22 2.54
C ALA A 231 -18.41 6.36 2.62
N SER A 232 -18.12 6.86 3.82
CA SER A 232 -17.09 7.88 4.04
C SER A 232 -15.69 7.37 3.69
N ILE A 233 -15.33 6.15 4.10
CA ILE A 233 -14.05 5.53 3.74
C ILE A 233 -13.94 5.37 2.22
N VAL A 234 -14.99 4.84 1.58
CA VAL A 234 -15.03 4.67 0.11
C VAL A 234 -14.94 6.02 -0.59
N ALA A 235 -15.67 7.03 -0.13
CA ALA A 235 -15.65 8.38 -0.69
C ALA A 235 -14.26 9.02 -0.56
N ILE A 236 -13.60 8.91 0.60
CA ILE A 236 -12.23 9.41 0.82
C ILE A 236 -11.26 8.69 -0.12
N VAL A 237 -11.32 7.36 -0.19
CA VAL A 237 -10.44 6.57 -1.08
C VAL A 237 -10.68 6.92 -2.56
N ALA A 238 -11.93 7.07 -2.97
CA ALA A 238 -12.28 7.46 -4.34
C ALA A 238 -11.80 8.89 -4.66
N TRP A 239 -11.96 9.82 -3.71
CA TRP A 239 -11.51 11.20 -3.86
C TRP A 239 -9.98 11.30 -3.97
N VAL A 240 -9.24 10.59 -3.10
CA VAL A 240 -7.77 10.56 -3.13
C VAL A 240 -7.24 9.94 -4.43
N ARG A 241 -7.97 8.98 -5.02
CA ARG A 241 -7.56 8.34 -6.29
C ARG A 241 -7.79 9.22 -7.53
N GLN A 242 -8.47 10.35 -7.41
CA GLN A 242 -8.65 11.26 -8.54
C GLN A 242 -7.32 11.94 -8.93
N PRO A 243 -7.07 12.16 -10.22
CA PRO A 243 -5.86 12.82 -10.69
C PRO A 243 -5.68 14.20 -10.03
N GLY A 244 -4.53 14.44 -9.43
CA GLY A 244 -4.19 15.70 -8.74
C GLY A 244 -4.60 15.81 -7.27
N GLN A 245 -5.59 15.06 -6.80
CA GLN A 245 -6.02 15.10 -5.39
C GLN A 245 -5.03 14.37 -4.47
N GLN A 246 -4.37 13.33 -4.97
CA GLN A 246 -3.36 12.59 -4.21
C GLN A 246 -2.26 13.52 -3.68
N ALA A 247 -1.77 14.46 -4.50
CA ALA A 247 -0.74 15.40 -4.04
C ALA A 247 -1.25 16.38 -2.97
N ARG A 248 -2.55 16.77 -3.02
CA ARG A 248 -3.16 17.60 -1.96
C ARG A 248 -3.30 16.82 -0.67
N PHE A 249 -3.74 15.57 -0.75
CA PHE A 249 -3.85 14.69 0.41
C PHE A 249 -2.48 14.42 1.04
N ASP A 250 -1.48 14.14 0.21
CA ASP A 250 -0.09 13.94 0.66
C ASP A 250 0.48 15.20 1.32
N HIS A 251 0.13 16.39 0.81
CA HIS A 251 0.51 17.66 1.44
C HIS A 251 -0.14 17.84 2.82
N LEU A 252 -1.43 17.50 2.95
CA LEU A 252 -2.13 17.52 4.26
C LEU A 252 -1.48 16.55 5.25
N ILE A 253 -1.10 15.34 4.82
CA ILE A 253 -0.39 14.38 5.67
C ILE A 253 0.93 14.98 6.18
N LEU A 254 1.68 15.70 5.33
CA LEU A 254 2.93 16.33 5.74
C LEU A 254 2.75 17.42 6.82
N GLY A 255 1.56 17.98 6.95
CA GLY A 255 1.20 18.94 8.01
C GLY A 255 0.80 18.32 9.34
N LEU A 256 0.53 17.00 9.37
CA LEU A 256 0.14 16.31 10.60
C LEU A 256 1.36 16.10 11.53
N PRO A 257 1.22 16.39 12.85
CA PRO A 257 2.28 16.11 13.80
C PRO A 257 2.57 14.59 13.81
N MET A 258 3.82 14.21 13.95
CA MET A 258 4.38 12.86 13.89
C MET A 258 4.28 12.19 12.50
N LEU A 259 3.10 12.03 11.91
CA LEU A 259 2.91 11.37 10.61
C LEU A 259 3.62 12.13 9.48
N GLY A 260 3.50 13.45 9.47
CA GLY A 260 4.16 14.30 8.47
C GLY A 260 5.68 14.19 8.53
N ASN A 261 6.24 14.15 9.73
CA ASN A 261 7.68 14.03 9.92
C ASN A 261 8.19 12.67 9.42
N VAL A 262 7.48 11.58 9.73
CA VAL A 262 7.81 10.23 9.23
C VAL A 262 7.67 10.15 7.72
N ALA A 263 6.59 10.69 7.15
CA ALA A 263 6.38 10.73 5.70
C ALA A 263 7.48 11.51 4.97
N LYS A 264 7.91 12.65 5.53
CA LYS A 264 9.03 13.44 5.04
C LYS A 264 10.34 12.66 5.03
N LYS A 265 10.69 12.05 6.17
CA LYS A 265 11.90 11.23 6.32
C LYS A 265 11.89 10.06 5.35
N PHE A 266 10.75 9.37 5.22
CA PHE A 266 10.60 8.22 4.32
C PHE A 266 10.79 8.62 2.84
N ALA A 267 10.15 9.70 2.41
CA ALA A 267 10.29 10.20 1.04
C ALA A 267 11.72 10.67 0.75
N THR A 268 12.38 11.31 1.74
CA THR A 268 13.79 11.74 1.62
C THR A 268 14.75 10.56 1.57
N SER A 269 14.57 9.55 2.43
CA SER A 269 15.37 8.32 2.36
C SER A 269 15.22 7.63 1.01
N GLN A 270 13.97 7.49 0.53
CA GLN A 270 13.70 6.88 -0.78
C GLN A 270 14.35 7.66 -1.93
N MET A 271 14.26 8.99 -1.92
CA MET A 271 14.94 9.86 -2.88
C MET A 271 16.45 9.64 -2.84
N ALA A 272 17.05 9.77 -1.66
CA ALA A 272 18.50 9.67 -1.49
C ALA A 272 19.04 8.30 -1.91
N ARG A 273 18.37 7.23 -1.51
CA ARG A 273 18.74 5.85 -1.89
C ARG A 273 18.62 5.61 -3.39
N THR A 274 17.55 6.14 -4.02
CA THR A 274 17.35 6.04 -5.46
C THR A 274 18.46 6.76 -6.21
N LEU A 275 18.75 8.01 -5.82
CA LEU A 275 19.82 8.81 -6.43
C LEU A 275 21.18 8.15 -6.26
N ALA A 276 21.52 7.70 -5.03
CA ALA A 276 22.79 7.02 -4.77
C ALA A 276 22.96 5.75 -5.63
N THR A 277 21.88 4.97 -5.78
CA THR A 277 21.89 3.76 -6.62
C THR A 277 22.18 4.09 -8.09
N LEU A 278 21.52 5.11 -8.64
CA LEU A 278 21.60 5.49 -10.04
C LEU A 278 22.94 6.21 -10.35
N LEU A 279 23.37 7.12 -9.46
CA LEU A 279 24.68 7.80 -9.59
C LEU A 279 25.83 6.80 -9.50
N GLY A 280 25.74 5.85 -8.58
CA GLY A 280 26.72 4.76 -8.48
C GLY A 280 26.73 3.82 -9.70
N GLY A 281 25.68 3.88 -10.53
CA GLY A 281 25.59 3.25 -11.85
C GLY A 281 26.18 4.09 -12.99
N GLY A 282 26.62 5.33 -12.69
CA GLY A 282 27.14 6.26 -13.71
C GLY A 282 26.05 7.05 -14.45
N LEU A 283 24.80 7.04 -13.97
CA LEU A 283 23.78 7.93 -14.54
C LEU A 283 24.10 9.38 -14.19
N PRO A 284 23.95 10.33 -15.13
CA PRO A 284 24.03 11.76 -14.82
C PRO A 284 22.97 12.18 -13.80
N LEU A 285 23.31 13.14 -12.91
CA LEU A 285 22.44 13.60 -11.82
C LEU A 285 21.04 14.01 -12.29
N VAL A 286 20.94 14.75 -13.38
CA VAL A 286 19.64 15.20 -13.95
C VAL A 286 18.75 14.02 -14.28
N ASN A 287 19.27 13.00 -14.94
CA ASN A 287 18.51 11.80 -15.30
C ASN A 287 18.12 10.99 -14.05
N ALA A 288 19.03 10.91 -13.08
CA ALA A 288 18.76 10.24 -11.81
C ALA A 288 17.63 10.95 -11.02
N LEU A 289 17.60 12.30 -11.02
CA LEU A 289 16.56 13.11 -10.40
C LEU A 289 15.16 12.84 -11.02
N ASP A 290 15.07 12.80 -12.35
CA ASP A 290 13.82 12.52 -13.05
C ASP A 290 13.24 11.13 -12.69
N ILE A 291 14.11 10.15 -12.48
CA ILE A 291 13.72 8.80 -12.08
C ILE A 291 13.34 8.77 -10.59
N ALA A 292 14.14 9.43 -9.74
CA ALA A 292 13.90 9.52 -8.32
C ALA A 292 12.56 10.19 -8.01
N ALA A 293 12.22 11.28 -8.70
CA ALA A 293 10.93 11.96 -8.55
C ALA A 293 9.74 11.01 -8.81
N LYS A 294 9.86 10.13 -9.80
CA LYS A 294 8.82 9.15 -10.14
C LYS A 294 8.80 7.92 -9.25
N SER A 295 9.82 7.74 -8.42
CA SER A 295 9.91 6.62 -7.46
C SER A 295 9.41 6.97 -6.07
N ILE A 296 9.33 8.25 -5.71
CA ILE A 296 8.83 8.72 -4.41
C ILE A 296 7.33 8.44 -4.30
N GLY A 297 6.92 7.81 -3.19
CA GLY A 297 5.51 7.51 -2.95
C GLY A 297 4.64 8.73 -2.67
N ASN A 298 5.18 9.75 -2.00
CA ASN A 298 4.50 11.01 -1.72
C ASN A 298 4.50 11.92 -2.96
N GLN A 299 3.33 12.12 -3.56
CA GLN A 299 3.18 12.86 -4.81
C GLN A 299 3.46 14.37 -4.68
N TYR A 300 3.31 14.94 -3.48
CA TYR A 300 3.69 16.33 -3.26
C TYR A 300 5.21 16.49 -3.29
N MET A 301 5.95 15.66 -2.55
CA MET A 301 7.42 15.68 -2.56
C MET A 301 7.99 15.27 -3.93
N ALA A 302 7.35 14.33 -4.63
CA ALA A 302 7.70 13.98 -6.01
C ALA A 302 7.68 15.19 -6.94
N ARG A 303 6.59 15.98 -6.90
CA ARG A 303 6.48 17.24 -7.68
C ARG A 303 7.53 18.28 -7.28
N GLN A 304 7.88 18.37 -5.99
CA GLN A 304 8.95 19.29 -5.58
C GLN A 304 10.31 18.84 -6.16
N LEU A 305 10.55 17.53 -6.22
CA LEU A 305 11.78 17.00 -6.80
C LEU A 305 11.82 17.15 -8.34
N ASP A 306 10.68 17.10 -9.02
CA ASP A 306 10.60 17.45 -10.46
C ASP A 306 11.06 18.90 -10.71
N VAL A 307 10.67 19.82 -9.83
CA VAL A 307 11.13 21.24 -9.92
C VAL A 307 12.62 21.36 -9.63
N VAL A 308 13.14 20.59 -8.66
CA VAL A 308 14.59 20.52 -8.40
C VAL A 308 15.34 20.01 -9.64
N SER A 309 14.85 18.93 -10.28
CA SER A 309 15.43 18.41 -11.52
C SER A 309 15.51 19.46 -12.63
N ALA A 310 14.43 20.24 -12.82
CA ALA A 310 14.40 21.30 -13.83
C ALA A 310 15.46 22.38 -13.55
N ARG A 311 15.61 22.84 -12.31
CA ARG A 311 16.62 23.84 -11.92
C ARG A 311 18.05 23.35 -12.06
N VAL A 312 18.31 22.09 -11.65
CA VAL A 312 19.62 21.47 -11.82
C VAL A 312 19.97 21.34 -13.33
N ARG A 313 18.98 21.07 -14.17
CA ARG A 313 19.17 21.07 -15.65
C ARG A 313 19.52 22.45 -16.21
N GLU A 314 19.03 23.53 -15.56
CA GLU A 314 19.36 24.91 -15.89
C GLU A 314 20.73 25.35 -15.35
N GLY A 315 21.40 24.48 -14.58
CA GLY A 315 22.75 24.73 -14.04
C GLY A 315 22.79 25.20 -12.59
N GLU A 316 21.64 25.24 -11.87
CA GLU A 316 21.63 25.49 -10.43
C GLU A 316 22.23 24.30 -9.67
N SER A 317 22.95 24.54 -8.56
CA SER A 317 23.47 23.45 -7.74
C SER A 317 22.33 22.63 -7.13
N PHE A 318 22.55 21.32 -6.98
CA PHE A 318 21.54 20.40 -6.46
C PHE A 318 21.13 20.78 -5.03
N ALA A 319 22.11 21.13 -4.18
CA ALA A 319 21.86 21.54 -2.80
C ALA A 319 21.00 22.81 -2.74
N ALA A 320 21.33 23.86 -3.51
CA ALA A 320 20.56 25.09 -3.55
C ALA A 320 19.13 24.86 -4.07
N ALA A 321 18.98 24.07 -5.11
CA ALA A 321 17.68 23.71 -5.66
C ALA A 321 16.81 22.93 -4.66
N LEU A 322 17.39 22.06 -3.82
CA LEU A 322 16.71 21.36 -2.73
C LEU A 322 16.28 22.32 -1.61
N GLU A 323 17.20 23.18 -1.17
CA GLU A 323 16.98 24.17 -0.10
C GLU A 323 15.81 25.10 -0.43
N ALA A 324 15.77 25.61 -1.64
CA ALA A 324 14.72 26.50 -2.13
C ALA A 324 13.31 25.90 -2.07
N ARG A 325 13.16 24.59 -1.91
CA ARG A 325 11.84 23.92 -1.79
C ARG A 325 11.32 23.86 -0.36
N HIS A 326 12.16 23.99 0.67
CA HIS A 326 11.80 23.94 2.09
C HIS A 326 11.01 22.71 2.54
N VAL A 327 10.93 21.66 1.71
CA VAL A 327 10.23 20.41 2.04
C VAL A 327 11.17 19.29 2.45
N PHE A 328 12.44 19.39 2.01
CA PHE A 328 13.46 18.41 2.36
C PHE A 328 14.10 18.78 3.70
N PRO A 329 14.38 17.79 4.56
CA PRO A 329 15.03 18.06 5.83
C PRO A 329 16.45 18.66 5.65
N GLU A 330 16.84 19.51 6.57
CA GLU A 330 18.10 20.26 6.52
C GLU A 330 19.35 19.37 6.39
N VAL A 331 19.37 18.23 7.10
CA VAL A 331 20.48 17.27 7.01
C VAL A 331 20.66 16.75 5.58
N ALA A 332 19.57 16.48 4.85
CA ALA A 332 19.67 16.04 3.47
C ALA A 332 20.24 17.10 2.54
N VAL A 333 19.85 18.37 2.75
CA VAL A 333 20.37 19.52 1.98
C VAL A 333 21.86 19.70 2.25
N LYS A 334 22.27 19.69 3.52
CA LYS A 334 23.69 19.87 3.90
C LYS A 334 24.58 18.73 3.39
N MET A 335 24.10 17.47 3.46
CA MET A 335 24.84 16.33 2.91
C MET A 335 24.92 16.39 1.38
N ALA A 336 23.88 16.88 0.70
CA ALA A 336 23.91 17.12 -0.73
C ALA A 336 24.95 18.21 -1.10
N GLU A 337 25.01 19.31 -0.33
CA GLU A 337 26.00 20.39 -0.50
C GLU A 337 27.43 19.87 -0.36
N VAL A 338 27.72 19.08 0.69
CA VAL A 338 29.03 18.46 0.89
C VAL A 338 29.35 17.49 -0.23
N GLY A 339 28.39 16.63 -0.61
CA GLY A 339 28.61 15.65 -1.69
C GLY A 339 28.84 16.30 -3.05
N GLU A 340 28.16 17.40 -3.35
CA GLU A 340 28.31 18.16 -4.59
C GLU A 340 29.66 18.86 -4.64
N SER A 341 30.09 19.50 -3.55
CA SER A 341 31.37 20.21 -3.47
C SER A 341 32.59 19.29 -3.48
N THR A 342 32.46 18.09 -2.91
CA THR A 342 33.57 17.10 -2.84
C THR A 342 33.56 16.08 -3.98
N GLY A 343 32.51 16.04 -4.82
CA GLY A 343 32.33 15.03 -5.84
C GLY A 343 31.87 13.66 -5.29
N ALA A 344 31.60 13.55 -3.98
CA ALA A 344 31.18 12.32 -3.29
C ALA A 344 29.67 12.24 -3.07
N LEU A 345 28.90 12.79 -4.02
CA LEU A 345 27.43 12.90 -3.88
C LEU A 345 26.76 11.54 -3.66
N GLN A 346 27.23 10.48 -4.33
CA GLN A 346 26.72 9.12 -4.15
C GLN A 346 26.82 8.66 -2.68
N ASP A 347 27.99 8.84 -2.06
CA ASP A 347 28.25 8.36 -0.70
C ASP A 347 27.50 9.20 0.33
N MET A 348 27.41 10.51 0.12
CA MET A 348 26.61 11.39 0.98
C MET A 348 25.12 11.06 0.93
N LEU A 349 24.58 10.77 -0.25
CA LEU A 349 23.19 10.36 -0.41
C LEU A 349 22.92 8.97 0.22
N ASN A 350 23.85 8.02 0.15
CA ASN A 350 23.72 6.76 0.90
C ASN A 350 23.66 7.03 2.41
N THR A 351 24.56 7.87 2.92
CA THR A 351 24.58 8.25 4.33
C THR A 351 23.25 8.92 4.77
N VAL A 352 22.70 9.81 3.94
CA VAL A 352 21.38 10.42 4.17
C VAL A 352 20.28 9.36 4.25
N ALA A 353 20.31 8.40 3.33
CA ALA A 353 19.31 7.35 3.29
C ALA A 353 19.38 6.45 4.54
N ASP A 354 20.59 6.01 4.92
CA ASP A 354 20.80 5.19 6.12
C ASP A 354 20.39 5.93 7.39
N PHE A 355 20.77 7.21 7.51
CA PHE A 355 20.39 8.06 8.63
C PHE A 355 18.86 8.17 8.80
N TYR A 356 18.12 8.43 7.70
CA TYR A 356 16.68 8.54 7.79
C TYR A 356 15.98 7.20 7.97
N ASP A 357 16.54 6.09 7.49
CA ASP A 357 16.01 4.75 7.76
C ASP A 357 16.09 4.42 9.27
N GLU A 358 17.18 4.81 9.94
CA GLU A 358 17.34 4.67 11.41
C GLU A 358 16.41 5.61 12.18
N GLU A 359 16.31 6.87 11.75
CA GLU A 359 15.41 7.87 12.33
C GLU A 359 13.93 7.46 12.23
N ILE A 360 13.52 6.85 11.11
CA ILE A 360 12.18 6.30 10.93
C ILE A 360 11.95 5.16 11.91
N SER A 361 12.90 4.21 12.01
CA SER A 361 12.81 3.09 12.95
C SER A 361 12.64 3.58 14.39
N THR A 362 13.51 4.50 14.82
CA THR A 362 13.48 5.09 16.18
C THR A 362 12.16 5.84 16.43
N THR A 363 11.67 6.59 15.45
CA THR A 363 10.39 7.32 15.57
C THR A 363 9.21 6.35 15.71
N MET A 364 9.23 5.23 14.96
CA MET A 364 8.20 4.20 15.04
C MET A 364 8.23 3.48 16.40
N ASP A 365 9.41 3.15 16.91
CA ASP A 365 9.55 2.50 18.21
C ASP A 365 9.03 3.40 19.35
N ARG A 366 9.35 4.69 19.31
CA ARG A 366 8.80 5.69 20.25
C ARG A 366 7.28 5.80 20.13
N PHE A 367 6.74 5.79 18.92
CA PHE A 367 5.29 5.85 18.70
C PHE A 367 4.60 4.65 19.32
N VAL A 368 5.09 3.43 19.05
CA VAL A 368 4.53 2.20 19.64
C VAL A 368 4.55 2.24 21.15
N THR A 369 5.68 2.65 21.76
CA THR A 369 5.85 2.75 23.21
C THR A 369 4.90 3.76 23.85
N LEU A 370 4.56 4.87 23.15
CA LEU A 370 3.65 5.89 23.66
C LEU A 370 2.17 5.51 23.51
N VAL A 371 1.82 4.69 22.54
CA VAL A 371 0.41 4.29 22.31
C VAL A 371 -0.16 3.54 23.52
N GLU A 372 0.60 2.66 24.14
CA GLU A 372 0.13 1.86 25.27
C GLU A 372 -0.27 2.70 26.49
N PRO A 373 0.58 3.60 27.05
CA PRO A 373 0.18 4.47 28.16
C PRO A 373 -1.00 5.39 27.81
N VAL A 374 -1.01 5.97 26.61
CA VAL A 374 -2.10 6.83 26.16
C VAL A 374 -3.41 6.06 26.12
N LEU A 375 -3.38 4.85 25.58
CA LEU A 375 -4.56 4.00 25.48
C LEU A 375 -5.08 3.57 26.86
N LEU A 376 -4.17 3.22 27.78
CA LEU A 376 -4.54 2.89 29.17
C LEU A 376 -5.20 4.07 29.89
N VAL A 377 -4.65 5.29 29.75
CA VAL A 377 -5.24 6.51 30.33
C VAL A 377 -6.61 6.79 29.73
N VAL A 378 -6.73 6.76 28.41
CA VAL A 378 -8.01 7.00 27.70
C VAL A 378 -9.06 5.96 28.12
N MET A 379 -8.69 4.67 28.14
CA MET A 379 -9.61 3.60 28.56
C MET A 379 -9.97 3.74 30.05
N GLY A 380 -9.02 4.10 30.90
CA GLY A 380 -9.28 4.37 32.31
C GLY A 380 -10.31 5.48 32.50
N ILE A 381 -10.16 6.59 31.77
CA ILE A 381 -11.13 7.72 31.79
C ILE A 381 -12.52 7.27 31.28
N VAL A 382 -12.57 6.54 30.17
CA VAL A 382 -13.82 6.04 29.61
C VAL A 382 -14.54 5.09 30.59
N ILE A 383 -13.82 4.12 31.15
CA ILE A 383 -14.40 3.16 32.11
C ILE A 383 -14.82 3.88 33.38
N ALA A 384 -13.98 4.76 33.94
CA ALA A 384 -14.34 5.52 35.14
C ALA A 384 -15.57 6.41 34.90
N GLY A 385 -15.64 7.08 33.75
CA GLY A 385 -16.81 7.90 33.37
C GLY A 385 -18.09 7.06 33.26
N LEU A 386 -18.01 5.88 32.62
CA LEU A 386 -19.13 4.96 32.52
C LEU A 386 -19.57 4.43 33.89
N LEU A 387 -18.62 4.03 34.75
CA LEU A 387 -18.93 3.56 36.10
C LEU A 387 -19.59 4.67 36.95
N LEU A 388 -19.04 5.89 36.92
CA LEU A 388 -19.64 7.02 37.63
C LEU A 388 -21.07 7.29 37.13
N ALA A 389 -21.31 7.28 35.84
CA ALA A 389 -22.63 7.49 35.27
C ALA A 389 -23.60 6.38 35.62
N LEU A 390 -23.14 5.13 35.75
CA LEU A 390 -23.98 3.99 36.14
C LEU A 390 -24.25 3.95 37.64
N TYR A 391 -23.29 4.29 38.50
CA TYR A 391 -23.47 4.25 39.96
C TYR A 391 -24.10 5.52 40.56
N MET A 392 -24.01 6.65 39.88
CA MET A 392 -24.58 7.93 40.36
C MET A 392 -26.06 7.87 40.75
N PRO A 393 -26.96 7.20 39.99
CA PRO A 393 -28.33 7.01 40.36
C PRO A 393 -28.53 6.17 41.65
N LEU A 394 -27.65 5.18 41.91
CA LEU A 394 -27.70 4.38 43.15
C LEU A 394 -27.46 5.21 44.39
N PHE A 395 -26.50 6.15 44.35
CA PHE A 395 -26.24 7.08 45.45
C PHE A 395 -27.44 8.01 45.70
N GLN A 396 -28.16 8.44 44.65
CA GLN A 396 -29.37 9.28 44.78
C GLN A 396 -30.54 8.49 45.36
N LEU A 397 -30.74 7.24 44.93
CA LEU A 397 -31.78 6.35 45.51
C LEU A 397 -31.54 6.11 47.01
N SER A 398 -30.29 5.89 47.42
CA SER A 398 -29.99 5.70 48.84
C SER A 398 -30.26 6.94 49.70
N SER A 399 -30.10 8.13 49.14
CA SER A 399 -30.42 9.39 49.86
C SER A 399 -31.90 9.67 49.96
N VAL A 400 -32.73 9.20 49.02
CA VAL A 400 -34.18 9.33 49.03
C VAL A 400 -34.85 8.29 49.99
N LEU A 401 -34.22 7.11 50.16
CA LEU A 401 -34.70 6.09 51.09
C LEU A 401 -34.28 6.32 52.54
N ALA A 402 -33.28 7.19 52.78
CA ALA A 402 -32.75 7.51 54.11
C ALA A 402 -33.32 8.81 54.71
N GLY A 403 -34.15 9.56 53.96
CA GLY A 403 -34.85 10.77 54.42
C GLY A 403 -36.35 10.54 54.37
#